data_2c614e5c9b0c4974ba6027229d40c8f8
#
_entry.id   2c614e5c9b0c4974ba6027229d40c8f8
#
_cell.length_a   1.000
_cell.length_b   1.000
_cell.length_c   1.000
_cell.angle_alpha   90.00
_cell.angle_beta   90.00
_cell.angle_gamma   90.00
#
_symmetry.space_group_name_H-M   'P 1'
#
loop_
_entity.id
_entity.type
_entity.pdbx_description
1 polymer ?
#
loop_
_entity_poly.entity_id
_entity_poly.type
_entity_poly.pdbx_seq_one_letter_code
_entity_poly.pdbx_strand_id
1 'polypeptide(L)'
;MKSSRLHDNIKRIDRLGHYTKPEKIQGTVKLDSNENFVLEKDFVAGVAAEAARRVDLREYPLDQLDELYSRIAKYTSVSVECLAAGSGSDQIIELLLSTLRSRSVTVFAPTFSYFINRCELHGIKVDQIPLKRDFTLDKKAFVMSARKSDLVYICSPNNPTGNQIDKQQAIDIIDSLEGRLVLVDEAYVDFADYSLSADAIKRDNVIVLRTLSKAFGLAGARVGYMVANEKFARMFRSTIQSPYPISTLSIAIASGVLARADHVRQTIKAVRSERSRVFARLAKIDGIKNFRSDANFLFIEAGRNYQTISKALEKNGIMVKLLGNLASHKGCMRITIGTREMNDKFLQCVEGLL
;
A
#
# COMPACT_ATOMS: atom_id res chain seq x y z
N MET A 1 -4.79 -32.40 31.74
CA MET A 1 -3.55 -31.61 31.58
C MET A 1 -3.89 -30.17 31.29
N LYS A 2 -3.50 -29.20 32.13
CA LYS A 2 -3.67 -27.78 31.84
C LYS A 2 -2.78 -27.45 30.62
N SER A 3 -3.39 -26.99 29.52
CA SER A 3 -2.65 -26.46 28.38
C SER A 3 -1.74 -25.33 28.86
N SER A 4 -0.47 -25.33 28.44
CA SER A 4 0.41 -24.22 28.80
C SER A 4 -0.01 -22.98 28.02
N ARG A 5 0.16 -21.79 28.62
CA ARG A 5 -0.11 -20.49 27.95
C ARG A 5 0.55 -20.38 26.57
N LEU A 6 1.72 -20.98 26.39
CA LEU A 6 2.43 -21.08 25.12
C LEU A 6 1.64 -21.89 24.09
N HIS A 7 1.14 -23.06 24.47
CA HIS A 7 0.37 -23.93 23.60
C HIS A 7 -0.94 -23.27 23.13
N ASP A 8 -1.63 -22.56 24.02
CA ASP A 8 -2.84 -21.81 23.67
C ASP A 8 -2.55 -20.65 22.71
N ASN A 9 -1.42 -19.94 22.89
CA ASN A 9 -0.98 -18.90 21.97
C ASN A 9 -0.62 -19.48 20.60
N ILE A 10 0.10 -20.59 20.52
CA ILE A 10 0.42 -21.26 19.25
C ILE A 10 -0.87 -21.66 18.52
N LYS A 11 -1.83 -22.29 19.21
CA LYS A 11 -3.14 -22.64 18.60
C LYS A 11 -3.92 -21.42 18.12
N ARG A 12 -3.83 -20.31 18.85
CA ARG A 12 -4.48 -19.05 18.42
C ARG A 12 -3.86 -18.54 17.13
N ILE A 13 -2.53 -18.51 17.04
CA ILE A 13 -1.80 -18.04 15.85
C ILE A 13 -2.07 -18.95 14.65
N ASP A 14 -2.11 -20.27 14.85
CA ASP A 14 -2.37 -21.24 13.79
C ASP A 14 -3.78 -21.10 13.15
N ARG A 15 -4.74 -20.54 13.89
CA ARG A 15 -6.09 -20.24 13.38
C ARG A 15 -6.20 -18.95 12.57
N LEU A 16 -5.16 -18.09 12.62
CA LEU A 16 -5.14 -16.87 11.84
C LEU A 16 -4.89 -17.19 10.36
N GLY A 17 -5.47 -16.40 9.49
CA GLY A 17 -5.32 -16.60 8.05
C GLY A 17 -3.86 -16.52 7.60
N HIS A 18 -3.43 -17.47 6.77
CA HIS A 18 -2.07 -17.53 6.23
C HIS A 18 -1.97 -16.71 4.94
N TYR A 19 -0.87 -15.97 4.80
CA TYR A 19 -0.52 -15.36 3.52
C TYR A 19 0.04 -16.42 2.59
N THR A 20 -0.69 -16.72 1.51
CA THR A 20 -0.23 -17.62 0.45
C THR A 20 0.52 -16.80 -0.61
N LYS A 21 1.81 -17.10 -0.80
CA LYS A 21 2.56 -16.50 -1.91
C LYS A 21 2.01 -17.03 -3.23
N PRO A 22 1.77 -16.15 -4.23
CA PRO A 22 1.50 -16.62 -5.58
C PRO A 22 2.71 -17.40 -6.12
N GLU A 23 2.48 -18.51 -6.81
CA GLU A 23 3.54 -19.22 -7.49
C GLU A 23 4.03 -18.40 -8.69
N LYS A 24 5.37 -18.32 -8.83
CA LYS A 24 5.98 -17.64 -9.97
C LYS A 24 6.06 -18.63 -11.15
N ILE A 25 5.16 -18.48 -12.11
CA ILE A 25 5.20 -19.21 -13.37
C ILE A 25 5.99 -18.36 -14.38
N GLN A 26 7.02 -18.95 -15.02
CA GLN A 26 7.78 -18.25 -16.06
C GLN A 26 6.89 -17.88 -17.25
N GLY A 27 7.12 -16.68 -17.82
CA GLY A 27 6.35 -16.20 -18.97
C GLY A 27 4.99 -15.60 -18.66
N THR A 28 4.61 -15.48 -17.37
CA THR A 28 3.33 -14.89 -16.98
C THR A 28 3.34 -13.37 -17.04
N VAL A 29 2.21 -12.79 -17.44
CA VAL A 29 1.90 -11.35 -17.33
C VAL A 29 1.44 -11.09 -15.89
N LYS A 30 2.28 -10.44 -15.09
CA LYS A 30 2.05 -10.22 -13.65
C LYS A 30 1.30 -8.92 -13.39
N LEU A 31 0.00 -9.00 -13.10
CA LEU A 31 -0.89 -7.88 -12.81
C LEU A 31 -1.63 -8.03 -11.45
N ASP A 32 -1.02 -8.71 -10.47
CA ASP A 32 -1.65 -9.10 -9.21
C ASP A 32 -1.19 -8.32 -7.97
N SER A 33 0.03 -7.77 -7.98
CA SER A 33 0.70 -7.28 -6.76
C SER A 33 0.98 -5.76 -6.75
N ASN A 34 0.43 -5.03 -7.72
CA ASN A 34 0.55 -3.57 -7.83
C ASN A 34 2.00 -3.08 -7.91
N GLU A 35 2.87 -3.86 -8.59
CA GLU A 35 4.22 -3.42 -8.92
C GLU A 35 4.19 -2.45 -10.11
N ASN A 36 5.19 -1.57 -10.22
CA ASN A 36 5.31 -0.64 -11.34
C ASN A 36 6.27 -1.20 -12.40
N PHE A 37 5.73 -1.90 -13.40
CA PHE A 37 6.48 -2.41 -14.56
C PHE A 37 6.59 -1.39 -15.70
N VAL A 38 5.96 -0.23 -15.59
CA VAL A 38 6.14 0.89 -16.54
C VAL A 38 7.50 1.56 -16.31
N LEU A 39 8.03 1.50 -15.08
CA LEU A 39 9.42 1.89 -14.82
C LEU A 39 10.34 0.79 -15.37
N GLU A 40 11.25 1.16 -16.25
CA GLU A 40 12.09 0.23 -17.00
C GLU A 40 13.02 -0.55 -16.09
N LYS A 41 13.11 -1.86 -16.33
CA LYS A 41 14.00 -2.76 -15.59
C LYS A 41 15.45 -2.29 -15.61
N ASP A 42 15.92 -1.85 -16.77
CA ASP A 42 17.31 -1.45 -16.97
C ASP A 42 17.66 -0.16 -16.23
N PHE A 43 16.70 0.77 -16.09
CA PHE A 43 16.86 1.95 -15.23
C PHE A 43 17.12 1.54 -13.78
N VAL A 44 16.26 0.67 -13.22
CA VAL A 44 16.41 0.20 -11.83
C VAL A 44 17.68 -0.62 -11.66
N ALA A 45 18.02 -1.49 -12.63
CA ALA A 45 19.22 -2.30 -12.61
C ALA A 45 20.49 -1.44 -12.68
N GLY A 46 20.50 -0.40 -13.49
CA GLY A 46 21.60 0.57 -13.58
C GLY A 46 21.85 1.29 -12.25
N VAL A 47 20.78 1.80 -11.62
CA VAL A 47 20.87 2.42 -10.29
C VAL A 47 21.35 1.42 -9.23
N ALA A 48 20.89 0.18 -9.28
CA ALA A 48 21.32 -0.86 -8.34
C ALA A 48 22.81 -1.21 -8.52
N ALA A 49 23.31 -1.26 -9.76
CA ALA A 49 24.72 -1.50 -10.05
C ALA A 49 25.62 -0.35 -9.58
N GLU A 50 25.18 0.91 -9.76
CA GLU A 50 25.87 2.08 -9.22
C GLU A 50 25.92 2.04 -7.68
N ALA A 51 24.79 1.73 -7.04
CA ALA A 51 24.69 1.62 -5.59
C ALA A 51 25.66 0.54 -5.04
N ALA A 52 25.65 -0.66 -5.65
CA ALA A 52 26.50 -1.76 -5.23
C ALA A 52 28.02 -1.45 -5.31
N ARG A 53 28.46 -0.58 -6.23
CA ARG A 53 29.87 -0.13 -6.33
C ARG A 53 30.25 0.91 -5.28
N ARG A 54 29.27 1.63 -4.72
CA ARG A 54 29.49 2.75 -3.81
C ARG A 54 29.47 2.34 -2.33
N VAL A 55 28.84 1.23 -1.99
CA VAL A 55 28.63 0.82 -0.60
C VAL A 55 29.55 -0.33 -0.19
N ASP A 56 30.08 -0.28 1.02
CA ASP A 56 30.72 -1.43 1.65
C ASP A 56 29.68 -2.19 2.51
N LEU A 57 29.35 -3.41 2.08
CA LEU A 57 28.34 -4.22 2.78
C LEU A 57 28.83 -4.79 4.11
N ARG A 58 30.10 -4.63 4.45
CA ARG A 58 30.67 -5.04 5.74
C ARG A 58 30.39 -4.02 6.85
N GLU A 59 29.96 -2.80 6.47
CA GLU A 59 29.69 -1.70 7.38
C GLU A 59 28.20 -1.47 7.59
N TYR A 60 27.84 -1.04 8.78
CA TYR A 60 26.50 -0.52 9.05
C TYR A 60 26.26 0.81 8.34
N PRO A 61 25.00 1.11 7.90
CA PRO A 61 24.67 2.35 7.21
C PRO A 61 24.66 3.55 8.18
N LEU A 62 25.79 4.23 8.33
CA LEU A 62 25.91 5.41 9.20
C LEU A 62 25.37 6.66 8.48
N ASP A 63 26.02 7.10 7.39
CA ASP A 63 25.70 8.33 6.68
C ASP A 63 24.64 8.13 5.57
N GLN A 64 24.49 6.92 5.07
CA GLN A 64 23.59 6.60 3.97
C GLN A 64 22.12 6.83 4.34
N LEU A 65 21.75 6.64 5.60
CA LEU A 65 20.39 6.86 6.07
C LEU A 65 20.03 8.35 6.04
N ASP A 66 20.97 9.22 6.35
CA ASP A 66 20.79 10.68 6.29
C ASP A 66 20.63 11.17 4.84
N GLU A 67 21.37 10.56 3.89
CA GLU A 67 21.16 10.81 2.46
C GLU A 67 19.73 10.41 2.05
N LEU A 68 19.25 9.23 2.47
CA LEU A 68 17.89 8.77 2.17
C LEU A 68 16.85 9.75 2.72
N TYR A 69 16.98 10.19 3.97
CA TYR A 69 16.06 11.17 4.57
C TYR A 69 16.07 12.49 3.79
N SER A 70 17.23 13.01 3.43
CA SER A 70 17.36 14.21 2.58
C SER A 70 16.63 14.07 1.24
N ARG A 71 16.77 12.90 0.58
CA ARG A 71 16.08 12.61 -0.69
C ARG A 71 14.57 12.52 -0.52
N ILE A 72 14.09 11.85 0.53
CA ILE A 72 12.67 11.77 0.84
C ILE A 72 12.11 13.16 1.17
N ALA A 73 12.80 13.94 2.00
CA ALA A 73 12.41 15.30 2.35
C ALA A 73 12.25 16.19 1.12
N LYS A 74 13.22 16.14 0.20
CA LYS A 74 13.15 16.87 -1.08
C LYS A 74 11.97 16.41 -1.94
N TYR A 75 11.70 15.10 -2.01
CA TYR A 75 10.61 14.56 -2.81
C TYR A 75 9.24 14.93 -2.27
N THR A 76 9.09 14.88 -0.95
CA THR A 76 7.80 15.10 -0.25
C THR A 76 7.58 16.55 0.16
N SER A 77 8.60 17.42 0.08
CA SER A 77 8.59 18.78 0.62
C SER A 77 8.29 18.85 2.13
N VAL A 78 8.76 17.84 2.88
CA VAL A 78 8.62 17.74 4.34
C VAL A 78 10.00 17.81 4.97
N SER A 79 10.10 18.36 6.19
CA SER A 79 11.38 18.39 6.93
C SER A 79 11.88 16.98 7.28
N VAL A 80 13.22 16.80 7.28
CA VAL A 80 13.89 15.54 7.64
C VAL A 80 13.49 15.08 9.06
N GLU A 81 13.30 16.04 9.98
CA GLU A 81 12.94 15.79 11.37
C GLU A 81 11.57 15.10 11.49
N CYS A 82 10.69 15.28 10.50
CA CYS A 82 9.35 14.70 10.45
C CYS A 82 9.29 13.31 9.80
N LEU A 83 10.44 12.72 9.45
CA LEU A 83 10.54 11.45 8.73
C LEU A 83 11.09 10.32 9.59
N ALA A 84 10.60 9.10 9.35
CA ALA A 84 11.28 7.87 9.75
C ALA A 84 11.12 6.81 8.65
N ALA A 85 12.21 6.14 8.26
CA ALA A 85 12.22 5.13 7.21
C ALA A 85 12.40 3.73 7.79
N GLY A 86 11.85 2.72 7.13
CA GLY A 86 11.91 1.32 7.57
C GLY A 86 11.94 0.32 6.42
N SER A 87 12.10 -0.94 6.74
CA SER A 87 12.09 -2.05 5.77
C SER A 87 10.70 -2.31 5.19
N GLY A 88 10.23 -1.36 4.36
CA GLY A 88 8.86 -1.25 3.88
C GLY A 88 7.93 -0.61 4.91
N SER A 89 6.79 -0.09 4.46
CA SER A 89 5.72 0.39 5.37
C SER A 89 5.20 -0.71 6.29
N ASP A 90 5.30 -1.97 5.88
CA ASP A 90 4.88 -3.13 6.67
C ASP A 90 5.65 -3.24 8.00
N GLN A 91 6.98 -2.98 8.00
CA GLN A 91 7.77 -2.96 9.24
C GLN A 91 7.33 -1.81 10.16
N ILE A 92 7.05 -0.64 9.60
CA ILE A 92 6.58 0.51 10.39
C ILE A 92 5.23 0.20 11.03
N ILE A 93 4.29 -0.39 10.27
CA ILE A 93 3.00 -0.87 10.80
C ILE A 93 3.24 -1.82 11.98
N GLU A 94 4.10 -2.82 11.79
CA GLU A 94 4.39 -3.84 12.80
C GLU A 94 4.94 -3.21 14.10
N LEU A 95 5.89 -2.29 13.97
CA LEU A 95 6.47 -1.57 15.11
C LEU A 95 5.42 -0.72 15.83
N LEU A 96 4.56 -0.03 15.10
CA LEU A 96 3.49 0.76 15.69
C LEU A 96 2.49 -0.12 16.45
N LEU A 97 2.01 -1.21 15.83
CA LEU A 97 1.03 -2.11 16.48
C LEU A 97 1.60 -2.80 17.72
N SER A 98 2.86 -3.23 17.67
CA SER A 98 3.52 -3.91 18.81
C SER A 98 3.84 -2.97 19.98
N THR A 99 4.17 -1.70 19.68
CA THR A 99 4.66 -0.74 20.68
C THR A 99 3.54 0.08 21.31
N LEU A 100 2.56 0.53 20.53
CA LEU A 100 1.52 1.43 21.02
C LEU A 100 0.46 0.74 21.88
N ARG A 101 0.46 -0.59 21.94
CA ARG A 101 -0.46 -1.41 22.75
C ARG A 101 -1.93 -1.03 22.61
N SER A 102 -2.33 -0.62 21.40
CA SER A 102 -3.73 -0.33 21.09
C SER A 102 -4.58 -1.57 21.35
N ARG A 103 -5.76 -1.40 21.93
CA ARG A 103 -6.71 -2.50 22.18
C ARG A 103 -7.74 -2.63 21.08
N SER A 104 -7.98 -1.54 20.38
CA SER A 104 -8.98 -1.43 19.34
C SER A 104 -8.53 -0.53 18.20
N VAL A 105 -8.97 -0.88 16.99
CA VAL A 105 -8.77 -0.08 15.77
C VAL A 105 -10.07 -0.01 15.00
N THR A 106 -10.38 1.17 14.47
CA THR A 106 -11.46 1.34 13.47
C THR A 106 -10.84 1.45 12.09
N VAL A 107 -11.39 0.69 11.15
CA VAL A 107 -11.07 0.73 9.72
C VAL A 107 -12.36 0.81 8.92
N PHE A 108 -12.32 1.29 7.68
CA PHE A 108 -13.40 1.02 6.74
C PHE A 108 -13.14 -0.29 5.98
N ALA A 109 -14.17 -0.96 5.51
CA ALA A 109 -14.06 -2.24 4.81
C ALA A 109 -14.84 -2.20 3.48
N PRO A 110 -14.27 -2.78 2.41
CA PRO A 110 -12.99 -3.48 2.35
C PRO A 110 -11.79 -2.52 2.38
N THR A 111 -10.68 -2.96 2.98
CA THR A 111 -9.40 -2.24 2.99
C THR A 111 -8.21 -3.20 2.99
N PHE A 112 -7.00 -2.73 3.22
CA PHE A 112 -5.77 -3.53 3.16
C PHE A 112 -5.78 -4.67 4.19
N SER A 113 -6.00 -5.90 3.72
CA SER A 113 -6.18 -7.08 4.56
C SER A 113 -4.95 -7.42 5.42
N TYR A 114 -3.73 -7.11 4.95
CA TYR A 114 -2.53 -7.30 5.75
C TYR A 114 -2.60 -6.52 7.06
N PHE A 115 -3.03 -5.25 7.04
CA PHE A 115 -3.18 -4.45 8.26
C PHE A 115 -4.17 -5.11 9.25
N ILE A 116 -5.31 -5.57 8.74
CA ILE A 116 -6.32 -6.26 9.56
C ILE A 116 -5.72 -7.53 10.20
N ASN A 117 -5.07 -8.37 9.39
CA ASN A 117 -4.45 -9.61 9.88
C ASN A 117 -3.34 -9.33 10.93
N ARG A 118 -2.59 -8.23 10.79
CA ARG A 118 -1.60 -7.83 11.81
C ARG A 118 -2.27 -7.39 13.11
N CYS A 119 -3.35 -6.63 13.04
CA CYS A 119 -4.14 -6.28 14.22
C CYS A 119 -4.65 -7.53 14.96
N GLU A 120 -5.20 -8.49 14.23
CA GLU A 120 -5.68 -9.76 14.79
C GLU A 120 -4.55 -10.57 15.44
N LEU A 121 -3.35 -10.61 14.81
CA LEU A 121 -2.18 -11.27 15.37
C LEU A 121 -1.76 -10.65 16.72
N HIS A 122 -1.80 -9.32 16.80
CA HIS A 122 -1.51 -8.59 18.04
C HIS A 122 -2.68 -8.62 19.05
N GLY A 123 -3.80 -9.26 18.75
CA GLY A 123 -4.98 -9.32 19.61
C GLY A 123 -5.73 -7.99 19.70
N ILE A 124 -5.57 -7.12 18.72
CA ILE A 124 -6.25 -5.82 18.62
C ILE A 124 -7.63 -6.06 18.01
N LYS A 125 -8.67 -5.59 18.68
CA LYS A 125 -10.05 -5.65 18.15
C LYS A 125 -10.18 -4.73 16.95
N VAL A 126 -10.62 -5.28 15.80
CA VAL A 126 -10.86 -4.51 14.57
C VAL A 126 -12.34 -4.24 14.41
N ASP A 127 -12.71 -2.94 14.37
CA ASP A 127 -14.06 -2.50 14.08
C ASP A 127 -14.11 -2.03 12.62
N GLN A 128 -14.85 -2.78 11.79
CA GLN A 128 -14.89 -2.60 10.34
C GLN A 128 -16.17 -1.89 9.94
N ILE A 129 -16.07 -0.64 9.46
CA ILE A 129 -17.21 0.14 8.98
C ILE A 129 -17.35 -0.08 7.47
N PRO A 130 -18.47 -0.61 6.98
CA PRO A 130 -18.63 -0.91 5.57
C PRO A 130 -18.62 0.35 4.73
N LEU A 131 -17.86 0.32 3.62
CA LEU A 131 -18.00 1.32 2.56
C LEU A 131 -19.36 1.14 1.87
N LYS A 132 -19.89 2.23 1.31
CA LYS A 132 -21.10 2.19 0.49
C LYS A 132 -20.85 1.36 -0.79
N ARG A 133 -21.92 1.08 -1.53
CA ARG A 133 -21.84 0.27 -2.75
C ARG A 133 -20.98 0.89 -3.86
N ASP A 134 -20.75 2.18 -3.83
CA ASP A 134 -19.84 2.91 -4.74
C ASP A 134 -18.44 3.10 -4.16
N PHE A 135 -18.15 2.47 -3.03
CA PHE A 135 -16.93 2.57 -2.23
C PHE A 135 -16.70 3.96 -1.60
N THR A 136 -17.70 4.82 -1.57
CA THR A 136 -17.64 6.04 -0.77
C THR A 136 -17.80 5.74 0.72
N LEU A 137 -17.19 6.58 1.56
CA LEU A 137 -17.23 6.42 3.01
C LEU A 137 -18.45 7.12 3.61
N ASP A 138 -19.16 6.44 4.51
CA ASP A 138 -20.09 7.11 5.44
C ASP A 138 -19.27 7.76 6.56
N LYS A 139 -18.97 9.06 6.39
CA LYS A 139 -18.19 9.85 7.35
C LYS A 139 -18.78 9.79 8.76
N LYS A 140 -20.11 9.93 8.91
CA LYS A 140 -20.78 9.96 10.21
C LYS A 140 -20.63 8.63 10.95
N ALA A 141 -20.93 7.51 10.28
CA ALA A 141 -20.80 6.19 10.86
C ALA A 141 -19.34 5.88 11.22
N PHE A 142 -18.40 6.23 10.35
CA PHE A 142 -16.98 6.02 10.58
C PHE A 142 -16.45 6.80 11.78
N VAL A 143 -16.69 8.10 11.86
CA VAL A 143 -16.24 8.95 12.98
C VAL A 143 -16.87 8.51 14.31
N MET A 144 -18.14 8.09 14.29
CA MET A 144 -18.83 7.62 15.50
C MET A 144 -18.18 6.35 16.08
N SER A 145 -17.74 5.43 15.22
CA SER A 145 -16.98 4.25 15.64
C SER A 145 -15.55 4.62 16.02
N ALA A 146 -14.85 5.37 15.18
CA ALA A 146 -13.45 5.76 15.35
C ALA A 146 -13.17 6.48 16.68
N ARG A 147 -14.10 7.28 17.17
CA ARG A 147 -14.00 7.93 18.49
C ARG A 147 -13.94 6.95 19.66
N LYS A 148 -14.33 5.70 19.47
CA LYS A 148 -14.32 4.66 20.52
C LYS A 148 -13.06 3.78 20.46
N SER A 149 -12.24 3.94 19.43
CA SER A 149 -11.03 3.14 19.20
C SER A 149 -9.77 3.90 19.64
N ASP A 150 -8.73 3.17 19.98
CA ASP A 150 -7.41 3.73 20.31
C ASP A 150 -6.67 4.18 19.06
N LEU A 151 -6.84 3.44 17.97
CA LEU A 151 -6.21 3.64 16.67
C LEU A 151 -7.27 3.73 15.57
N VAL A 152 -7.03 4.56 14.58
CA VAL A 152 -7.84 4.65 13.37
C VAL A 152 -6.93 4.44 12.17
N TYR A 153 -7.31 3.54 11.25
CA TYR A 153 -6.55 3.29 10.02
C TYR A 153 -7.36 3.72 8.80
N ILE A 154 -6.74 4.55 7.97
CA ILE A 154 -7.32 5.09 6.74
C ILE A 154 -6.37 4.78 5.59
N CYS A 155 -6.76 3.90 4.67
CA CYS A 155 -6.01 3.61 3.44
C CYS A 155 -6.53 4.50 2.29
N SER A 156 -5.72 5.42 1.79
CA SER A 156 -6.15 6.38 0.77
C SER A 156 -4.98 6.80 -0.15
N PRO A 157 -4.98 6.37 -1.42
CA PRO A 157 -5.97 5.53 -2.12
C PRO A 157 -6.13 4.13 -1.52
N ASN A 158 -7.38 3.67 -1.45
CA ASN A 158 -7.69 2.41 -0.77
C ASN A 158 -7.31 1.17 -1.58
N ASN A 159 -6.83 0.15 -0.92
CA ASN A 159 -6.62 -1.17 -1.48
C ASN A 159 -7.66 -2.14 -0.86
N PRO A 160 -8.56 -2.79 -1.64
CA PRO A 160 -8.42 -3.03 -3.09
C PRO A 160 -9.24 -2.12 -4.01
N THR A 161 -9.98 -1.15 -3.54
CA THR A 161 -10.99 -0.42 -4.32
C THR A 161 -10.41 0.68 -5.22
N GLY A 162 -9.22 1.20 -4.88
CA GLY A 162 -8.44 2.16 -5.69
C GLY A 162 -8.80 3.63 -5.48
N ASN A 163 -9.93 3.94 -4.88
CA ASN A 163 -10.39 5.32 -4.72
C ASN A 163 -9.64 6.07 -3.60
N GLN A 164 -9.33 7.35 -3.83
CA GLN A 164 -8.88 8.29 -2.81
C GLN A 164 -10.08 8.91 -2.12
N ILE A 165 -10.03 9.11 -0.81
CA ILE A 165 -11.02 9.88 -0.06
C ILE A 165 -10.86 11.35 -0.46
N ASP A 166 -11.96 12.11 -0.55
CA ASP A 166 -11.88 13.54 -0.77
C ASP A 166 -11.02 14.22 0.30
N LYS A 167 -10.17 15.18 -0.11
CA LYS A 167 -9.19 15.82 0.79
C LYS A 167 -9.85 16.48 2.00
N GLN A 168 -10.91 17.26 1.77
CA GLN A 168 -11.60 17.95 2.85
C GLN A 168 -12.28 16.96 3.77
N GLN A 169 -12.90 15.91 3.22
CA GLN A 169 -13.48 14.83 4.01
C GLN A 169 -12.46 14.14 4.90
N ALA A 170 -11.25 13.86 4.37
CA ALA A 170 -10.16 13.24 5.14
C ALA A 170 -9.71 14.16 6.30
N ILE A 171 -9.51 15.44 6.03
CA ILE A 171 -9.16 16.44 7.05
C ILE A 171 -10.26 16.55 8.11
N ASP A 172 -11.51 16.65 7.72
CA ASP A 172 -12.64 16.73 8.66
C ASP A 172 -12.76 15.48 9.55
N ILE A 173 -12.44 14.30 9.02
CA ILE A 173 -12.39 13.06 9.80
C ILE A 173 -11.28 13.15 10.83
N ILE A 174 -10.07 13.50 10.41
CA ILE A 174 -8.89 13.63 11.29
C ILE A 174 -9.17 14.64 12.42
N ASP A 175 -9.68 15.81 12.09
CA ASP A 175 -9.98 16.88 13.07
C ASP A 175 -11.11 16.48 14.05
N SER A 176 -11.99 15.55 13.63
CA SER A 176 -13.02 14.98 14.49
C SER A 176 -12.50 13.91 15.46
N LEU A 177 -11.23 13.50 15.35
CA LEU A 177 -10.59 12.40 16.07
C LEU A 177 -9.45 12.88 16.99
N GLU A 178 -9.58 14.07 17.53
CA GLU A 178 -8.63 14.58 18.52
C GLU A 178 -8.44 13.59 19.68
N GLY A 179 -7.19 13.36 20.09
CA GLY A 179 -6.84 12.38 21.10
C GLY A 179 -6.87 10.90 20.64
N ARG A 180 -7.12 10.61 19.36
CA ARG A 180 -7.00 9.28 18.74
C ARG A 180 -5.86 9.28 17.73
N LEU A 181 -5.05 8.24 17.73
CA LEU A 181 -4.01 8.11 16.72
C LEU A 181 -4.64 7.75 15.37
N VAL A 182 -4.33 8.51 14.34
CA VAL A 182 -4.79 8.27 12.96
C VAL A 182 -3.60 7.86 12.11
N LEU A 183 -3.61 6.64 11.61
CA LEU A 183 -2.63 6.09 10.68
C LEU A 183 -3.22 6.16 9.28
N VAL A 184 -2.66 7.01 8.41
CA VAL A 184 -3.06 7.16 7.02
C VAL A 184 -2.08 6.41 6.14
N ASP A 185 -2.56 5.37 5.46
CA ASP A 185 -1.75 4.60 4.52
C ASP A 185 -1.87 5.19 3.11
N GLU A 186 -0.82 5.84 2.69
CA GLU A 186 -0.66 6.48 1.39
C GLU A 186 0.25 5.68 0.44
N ALA A 187 0.24 4.35 0.51
CA ALA A 187 1.09 3.51 -0.34
C ALA A 187 0.91 3.77 -1.85
N TYR A 188 -0.22 4.31 -2.27
CA TYR A 188 -0.55 4.57 -3.67
C TYR A 188 -0.67 6.06 -4.02
N VAL A 189 -0.38 6.96 -3.10
CA VAL A 189 -0.64 8.40 -3.22
C VAL A 189 0.11 9.07 -4.37
N ASP A 190 1.25 8.52 -4.79
CA ASP A 190 2.01 9.06 -5.93
C ASP A 190 1.22 9.00 -7.26
N PHE A 191 0.20 8.14 -7.35
CA PHE A 191 -0.72 8.03 -8.50
C PHE A 191 -2.00 8.86 -8.32
N ALA A 192 -2.19 9.49 -7.18
CA ALA A 192 -3.38 10.24 -6.78
C ALA A 192 -3.17 11.77 -6.89
N ASP A 193 -4.11 12.55 -6.39
CA ASP A 193 -4.11 13.98 -6.61
C ASP A 193 -3.52 14.78 -5.45
N TYR A 194 -3.55 14.26 -4.21
CA TYR A 194 -3.03 14.95 -3.03
C TYR A 194 -2.45 13.96 -2.02
N SER A 195 -1.59 14.45 -1.12
CA SER A 195 -1.07 13.76 0.07
C SER A 195 -1.42 14.54 1.32
N LEU A 196 -1.62 13.82 2.42
CA LEU A 196 -1.82 14.39 3.76
C LEU A 196 -0.50 14.58 4.53
N SER A 197 0.66 14.37 3.89
CA SER A 197 1.96 14.52 4.54
C SER A 197 2.16 15.90 5.16
N ALA A 198 1.79 16.98 4.43
CA ALA A 198 1.89 18.36 4.93
C ALA A 198 0.89 18.67 6.06
N ASP A 199 -0.19 17.89 6.14
CA ASP A 199 -1.20 18.02 7.20
C ASP A 199 -0.79 17.22 8.44
N ALA A 200 -0.13 16.07 8.27
CA ALA A 200 0.35 15.20 9.34
C ALA A 200 1.40 15.89 10.23
N ILE A 201 2.35 16.61 9.63
CA ILE A 201 3.43 17.28 10.40
C ILE A 201 2.92 18.36 11.37
N LYS A 202 1.69 18.85 11.15
CA LYS A 202 1.05 19.88 11.97
C LYS A 202 0.17 19.32 13.09
N ARG A 203 0.02 18.01 13.19
CA ARG A 203 -0.88 17.32 14.12
C ARG A 203 -0.14 16.30 14.96
N ASP A 204 -0.45 16.23 16.25
CA ASP A 204 0.23 15.32 17.17
C ASP A 204 -0.26 13.88 17.08
N ASN A 205 -1.38 13.65 16.41
CA ASN A 205 -2.07 12.39 16.36
C ASN A 205 -2.15 11.77 14.95
N VAL A 206 -1.40 12.27 13.97
CA VAL A 206 -1.46 11.76 12.59
C VAL A 206 -0.11 11.24 12.15
N ILE A 207 -0.12 10.02 11.60
CA ILE A 207 1.02 9.40 10.94
C ILE A 207 0.59 9.05 9.52
N VAL A 208 1.36 9.49 8.54
CA VAL A 208 1.21 9.09 7.14
C VAL A 208 2.26 8.04 6.79
N LEU A 209 1.84 6.90 6.27
CA LEU A 209 2.73 5.84 5.76
C LEU A 209 2.88 5.97 4.26
N ARG A 210 4.11 5.82 3.77
CA ARG A 210 4.43 5.81 2.34
C ARG A 210 5.44 4.71 2.01
N THR A 211 5.56 4.35 0.75
CA THR A 211 6.44 3.28 0.30
C THR A 211 7.06 3.57 -1.06
N LEU A 212 8.29 3.15 -1.26
CA LEU A 212 8.94 3.15 -2.58
C LEU A 212 8.63 1.88 -3.38
N SER A 213 7.86 0.94 -2.82
CA SER A 213 7.53 -0.33 -3.48
C SER A 213 6.59 -0.19 -4.68
N LYS A 214 5.82 0.90 -4.78
CA LYS A 214 4.79 1.10 -5.80
C LYS A 214 5.27 2.04 -6.91
N ALA A 215 5.12 3.33 -6.75
CA ALA A 215 5.48 4.30 -7.80
C ALA A 215 6.96 4.21 -8.23
N PHE A 216 7.85 3.97 -7.29
CA PHE A 216 9.29 3.93 -7.51
C PHE A 216 9.82 2.57 -8.02
N GLY A 217 8.96 1.57 -8.22
CA GLY A 217 9.35 0.25 -8.73
C GLY A 217 10.30 -0.55 -7.81
N LEU A 218 10.41 -0.19 -6.55
CA LEU A 218 11.37 -0.74 -5.59
C LEU A 218 10.74 -1.77 -4.62
N ALA A 219 9.76 -2.54 -5.09
CA ALA A 219 9.12 -3.56 -4.25
C ALA A 219 10.14 -4.56 -3.65
N GLY A 220 11.16 -4.93 -4.41
CA GLY A 220 12.24 -5.84 -3.96
C GLY A 220 13.26 -5.20 -3.02
N ALA A 221 13.43 -3.88 -3.05
CA ALA A 221 14.37 -3.17 -2.17
C ALA A 221 13.81 -2.96 -0.74
N ARG A 222 12.48 -3.13 -0.55
CA ARG A 222 11.85 -3.03 0.76
C ARG A 222 12.15 -1.72 1.49
N VAL A 223 11.83 -0.59 0.90
CA VAL A 223 11.96 0.73 1.55
C VAL A 223 10.59 1.40 1.66
N GLY A 224 10.24 1.75 2.88
CA GLY A 224 9.07 2.55 3.21
C GLY A 224 9.43 3.63 4.21
N TYR A 225 8.54 4.59 4.40
CA TYR A 225 8.74 5.66 5.37
C TYR A 225 7.42 6.15 5.94
N MET A 226 7.50 6.81 7.06
CA MET A 226 6.40 7.55 7.63
C MET A 226 6.71 9.05 7.69
N VAL A 227 5.65 9.83 7.68
CA VAL A 227 5.65 11.28 7.95
C VAL A 227 4.76 11.53 9.16
N ALA A 228 5.31 12.21 10.15
CA ALA A 228 4.59 12.61 11.37
C ALA A 228 5.15 13.94 11.89
N ASN A 229 4.60 14.49 12.95
CA ASN A 229 5.25 15.63 13.60
C ASN A 229 6.66 15.25 14.09
N GLU A 230 7.52 16.24 14.24
CA GLU A 230 8.93 16.06 14.62
C GLU A 230 9.11 15.24 15.89
N LYS A 231 8.30 15.54 16.93
CA LYS A 231 8.38 14.85 18.22
C LYS A 231 8.13 13.34 18.08
N PHE A 232 7.10 12.96 17.32
CA PHE A 232 6.77 11.56 17.08
C PHE A 232 7.83 10.87 16.20
N ALA A 233 8.23 11.51 15.11
CA ALA A 233 9.22 10.94 14.20
C ALA A 233 10.58 10.72 14.90
N ARG A 234 11.03 11.66 15.72
CA ARG A 234 12.24 11.55 16.55
C ARG A 234 12.13 10.40 17.55
N MET A 235 11.01 10.32 18.30
CA MET A 235 10.75 9.22 19.23
C MET A 235 10.76 7.87 18.51
N PHE A 236 10.13 7.78 17.36
CA PHE A 236 10.10 6.54 16.57
C PHE A 236 11.51 6.09 16.19
N ARG A 237 12.33 6.99 15.63
CA ARG A 237 13.72 6.69 15.24
C ARG A 237 14.62 6.30 16.41
N SER A 238 14.48 6.99 17.56
CA SER A 238 15.41 6.82 18.68
C SER A 238 15.03 5.72 19.66
N THR A 239 13.74 5.33 19.72
CA THR A 239 13.23 4.46 20.78
C THR A 239 12.49 3.23 20.27
N ILE A 240 11.68 3.39 19.22
CA ILE A 240 10.83 2.30 18.73
C ILE A 240 11.57 1.45 17.70
N GLN A 241 12.30 2.10 16.81
CA GLN A 241 12.98 1.47 15.69
C GLN A 241 14.36 0.95 16.09
N SER A 242 14.80 -0.14 15.45
CA SER A 242 16.20 -0.57 15.55
C SER A 242 17.15 0.47 14.93
N PRO A 243 18.42 0.57 15.38
CA PRO A 243 19.37 1.58 14.88
C PRO A 243 19.59 1.52 13.36
N TYR A 244 19.54 0.34 12.78
CA TYR A 244 19.80 0.10 11.34
C TYR A 244 18.61 -0.61 10.70
N PRO A 245 17.52 0.11 10.41
CA PRO A 245 16.24 -0.50 10.02
C PRO A 245 16.18 -0.99 8.58
N ILE A 246 17.14 -0.56 7.74
CA ILE A 246 17.18 -0.84 6.30
C ILE A 246 18.62 -1.23 5.92
N SER A 247 18.79 -2.19 5.01
CA SER A 247 20.11 -2.58 4.54
C SER A 247 20.80 -1.45 3.77
N THR A 248 22.13 -1.35 3.90
CA THR A 248 22.95 -0.34 3.21
C THR A 248 22.68 -0.30 1.71
N LEU A 249 22.59 -1.46 1.06
CA LEU A 249 22.31 -1.54 -0.37
C LEU A 249 20.91 -1.02 -0.73
N SER A 250 19.89 -1.37 0.06
CA SER A 250 18.52 -0.87 -0.17
C SER A 250 18.42 0.64 -0.01
N ILE A 251 19.13 1.21 0.97
CA ILE A 251 19.23 2.66 1.18
C ILE A 251 19.85 3.33 -0.04
N ALA A 252 20.99 2.82 -0.51
CA ALA A 252 21.72 3.40 -1.64
C ALA A 252 20.90 3.32 -2.96
N ILE A 253 20.21 2.21 -3.21
CA ILE A 253 19.31 2.06 -4.37
C ILE A 253 18.15 3.07 -4.26
N ALA A 254 17.50 3.16 -3.11
CA ALA A 254 16.38 4.07 -2.88
C ALA A 254 16.80 5.54 -3.07
N SER A 255 17.94 5.94 -2.51
CA SER A 255 18.51 7.28 -2.68
C SER A 255 18.84 7.58 -4.14
N GLY A 256 19.39 6.59 -4.87
CA GLY A 256 19.70 6.71 -6.29
C GLY A 256 18.47 6.88 -7.19
N VAL A 257 17.38 6.16 -6.91
CA VAL A 257 16.11 6.31 -7.64
C VAL A 257 15.41 7.63 -7.27
N LEU A 258 15.41 8.03 -6.00
CA LEU A 258 14.86 9.30 -5.54
C LEU A 258 15.64 10.50 -6.13
N ALA A 259 16.95 10.37 -6.33
CA ALA A 259 17.74 11.38 -7.02
C ALA A 259 17.28 11.63 -8.48
N ARG A 260 16.64 10.62 -9.06
CA ARG A 260 16.08 10.62 -10.43
C ARG A 260 14.54 10.66 -10.43
N ALA A 261 13.94 11.31 -9.43
CA ALA A 261 12.48 11.34 -9.23
C ALA A 261 11.70 11.89 -10.43
N ASP A 262 12.30 12.73 -11.27
CA ASP A 262 11.64 13.24 -12.48
C ASP A 262 11.36 12.14 -13.50
N HIS A 263 12.26 11.15 -13.64
CA HIS A 263 12.02 9.96 -14.46
C HIS A 263 10.85 9.15 -13.89
N VAL A 264 10.82 8.94 -12.57
CA VAL A 264 9.70 8.26 -11.90
C VAL A 264 8.37 9.02 -12.10
N ARG A 265 8.38 10.36 -12.04
CA ARG A 265 7.18 11.19 -12.31
C ARG A 265 6.65 11.00 -13.73
N GLN A 266 7.53 10.79 -14.73
CA GLN A 266 7.10 10.47 -16.10
C GLN A 266 6.39 9.12 -16.16
N THR A 267 6.91 8.09 -15.49
CA THR A 267 6.25 6.77 -15.43
C THR A 267 4.92 6.82 -14.67
N ILE A 268 4.81 7.62 -13.61
CA ILE A 268 3.53 7.86 -12.91
C ILE A 268 2.48 8.44 -13.87
N LYS A 269 2.85 9.42 -14.69
CA LYS A 269 1.95 9.98 -15.70
C LYS A 269 1.52 8.93 -16.74
N ALA A 270 2.46 8.09 -17.19
CA ALA A 270 2.17 6.99 -18.11
C ALA A 270 1.20 5.97 -17.50
N VAL A 271 1.40 5.58 -16.23
CA VAL A 271 0.48 4.69 -15.49
C VAL A 271 -0.92 5.32 -15.37
N ARG A 272 -1.02 6.61 -15.05
CA ARG A 272 -2.31 7.31 -14.95
C ARG A 272 -3.03 7.32 -16.31
N SER A 273 -2.32 7.56 -17.41
CA SER A 273 -2.87 7.52 -18.78
C SER A 273 -3.35 6.11 -19.14
N GLU A 274 -2.53 5.08 -18.90
CA GLU A 274 -2.89 3.69 -19.16
C GLU A 274 -4.07 3.23 -18.29
N ARG A 275 -4.12 3.63 -17.03
CA ARG A 275 -5.26 3.39 -16.14
C ARG A 275 -6.56 3.91 -16.75
N SER A 276 -6.54 5.14 -17.24
CA SER A 276 -7.72 5.76 -17.88
C SER A 276 -8.12 5.02 -19.17
N ARG A 277 -7.14 4.58 -19.97
CA ARG A 277 -7.39 3.81 -21.20
C ARG A 277 -8.00 2.43 -20.88
N VAL A 278 -7.42 1.69 -19.94
CA VAL A 278 -7.91 0.37 -19.53
C VAL A 278 -9.31 0.49 -18.93
N PHE A 279 -9.53 1.49 -18.07
CA PHE A 279 -10.84 1.79 -17.51
C PHE A 279 -11.90 2.01 -18.59
N ALA A 280 -11.60 2.85 -19.60
CA ALA A 280 -12.53 3.15 -20.69
C ALA A 280 -12.84 1.94 -21.58
N ARG A 281 -11.88 1.02 -21.77
CA ARG A 281 -12.10 -0.23 -22.52
C ARG A 281 -12.96 -1.21 -21.71
N LEU A 282 -12.64 -1.41 -20.44
CA LEU A 282 -13.43 -2.29 -19.56
C LEU A 282 -14.89 -1.82 -19.41
N ALA A 283 -15.13 -0.50 -19.46
CA ALA A 283 -16.49 0.07 -19.39
C ALA A 283 -17.38 -0.28 -20.59
N LYS A 284 -16.81 -0.80 -21.69
CA LYS A 284 -17.53 -1.22 -22.89
C LYS A 284 -17.85 -2.71 -22.90
N ILE A 285 -17.37 -3.46 -21.91
CA ILE A 285 -17.55 -4.91 -21.85
C ILE A 285 -18.79 -5.22 -21.01
N ASP A 286 -19.79 -5.84 -21.63
CA ASP A 286 -21.01 -6.21 -20.95
C ASP A 286 -20.75 -7.21 -19.81
N GLY A 287 -21.41 -6.99 -18.68
CA GLY A 287 -21.26 -7.84 -17.51
C GLY A 287 -20.02 -7.60 -16.66
N ILE A 288 -19.22 -6.57 -16.97
CA ILE A 288 -18.14 -6.06 -16.14
C ILE A 288 -18.51 -4.67 -15.63
N LYS A 289 -18.48 -4.50 -14.31
CA LYS A 289 -18.54 -3.20 -13.67
C LYS A 289 -17.16 -2.83 -13.16
N ASN A 290 -16.60 -1.73 -13.64
CA ASN A 290 -15.34 -1.17 -13.18
C ASN A 290 -15.57 0.07 -12.32
N PHE A 291 -14.61 0.37 -11.43
CA PHE A 291 -14.69 1.49 -10.51
C PHE A 291 -13.52 2.44 -10.74
N ARG A 292 -13.76 3.74 -10.54
CA ARG A 292 -12.69 4.75 -10.62
C ARG A 292 -11.59 4.46 -9.62
N SER A 293 -10.36 4.72 -10.01
CA SER A 293 -9.18 4.47 -9.19
C SER A 293 -8.21 5.63 -9.27
N ASP A 294 -7.58 5.93 -8.15
CA ASP A 294 -6.49 6.89 -7.98
C ASP A 294 -5.17 6.18 -7.68
N ALA A 295 -5.14 4.83 -7.76
CA ALA A 295 -3.98 3.97 -7.57
C ALA A 295 -3.40 3.49 -8.92
N ASN A 296 -2.39 2.61 -8.87
CA ASN A 296 -1.85 1.94 -10.06
C ASN A 296 -2.55 0.61 -10.39
N PHE A 297 -3.82 0.49 -10.05
CA PHE A 297 -4.64 -0.68 -10.33
C PHE A 297 -6.10 -0.29 -10.53
N LEU A 298 -6.89 -1.20 -11.07
CA LEU A 298 -8.34 -1.09 -11.17
C LEU A 298 -9.00 -2.20 -10.35
N PHE A 299 -10.14 -1.88 -9.76
CA PHE A 299 -11.06 -2.84 -9.16
C PHE A 299 -12.23 -3.05 -10.12
N ILE A 300 -12.57 -4.33 -10.38
CA ILE A 300 -13.71 -4.70 -11.21
C ILE A 300 -14.60 -5.72 -10.49
N GLU A 301 -15.89 -5.69 -10.81
CA GLU A 301 -16.89 -6.69 -10.47
C GLU A 301 -17.30 -7.41 -11.76
N ALA A 302 -16.96 -8.69 -11.88
CA ALA A 302 -17.25 -9.52 -13.05
C ALA A 302 -18.53 -10.37 -12.88
N GLY A 303 -19.16 -10.36 -11.70
CA GLY A 303 -20.41 -11.03 -11.43
C GLY A 303 -20.39 -12.51 -11.81
N ARG A 304 -21.36 -12.91 -12.66
CA ARG A 304 -21.45 -14.29 -13.18
C ARG A 304 -20.29 -14.71 -14.07
N ASN A 305 -19.60 -13.75 -14.69
CA ASN A 305 -18.49 -14.00 -15.61
C ASN A 305 -17.17 -14.30 -14.89
N TYR A 306 -17.12 -14.14 -13.55
CA TYR A 306 -15.90 -14.26 -12.74
C TYR A 306 -15.12 -15.56 -13.00
N GLN A 307 -15.79 -16.71 -12.97
CA GLN A 307 -15.13 -18.02 -13.16
C GLN A 307 -14.59 -18.19 -14.58
N THR A 308 -15.36 -17.74 -15.59
CA THR A 308 -14.94 -17.79 -17.00
C THR A 308 -13.72 -16.93 -17.23
N ILE A 309 -13.75 -15.69 -16.77
CA ILE A 309 -12.61 -14.75 -16.89
C ILE A 309 -11.40 -15.29 -16.12
N SER A 310 -11.56 -15.76 -14.87
CA SER A 310 -10.45 -16.27 -14.06
C SER A 310 -9.74 -17.43 -14.77
N LYS A 311 -10.48 -18.43 -15.27
CA LYS A 311 -9.92 -19.57 -16.00
C LYS A 311 -9.22 -19.17 -17.30
N ALA A 312 -9.78 -18.21 -18.02
CA ALA A 312 -9.16 -17.74 -19.26
C ALA A 312 -7.88 -16.96 -19.01
N LEU A 313 -7.85 -16.10 -17.98
CA LEU A 313 -6.64 -15.40 -17.56
C LEU A 313 -5.54 -16.39 -17.16
N GLU A 314 -5.88 -17.40 -16.35
CA GLU A 314 -4.94 -18.46 -15.96
C GLU A 314 -4.39 -19.22 -17.17
N LYS A 315 -5.27 -19.66 -18.10
CA LYS A 315 -4.89 -20.36 -19.34
C LYS A 315 -3.95 -19.53 -20.21
N ASN A 316 -4.12 -18.20 -20.22
CA ASN A 316 -3.28 -17.26 -20.99
C ASN A 316 -2.06 -16.77 -20.19
N GLY A 317 -1.79 -17.32 -19.01
CA GLY A 317 -0.66 -16.91 -18.19
C GLY A 317 -0.75 -15.47 -17.69
N ILE A 318 -1.95 -14.95 -17.42
CA ILE A 318 -2.18 -13.60 -16.91
C ILE A 318 -2.60 -13.66 -15.45
N MET A 319 -1.76 -13.15 -14.57
CA MET A 319 -2.01 -13.14 -13.11
C MET A 319 -2.67 -11.83 -12.69
N VAL A 320 -3.86 -11.91 -12.11
CA VAL A 320 -4.56 -10.81 -11.46
C VAL A 320 -4.90 -11.19 -10.02
N LYS A 321 -5.21 -10.22 -9.17
CA LYS A 321 -5.65 -10.54 -7.81
C LYS A 321 -7.12 -10.91 -7.81
N LEU A 322 -7.40 -12.19 -7.64
CA LEU A 322 -8.75 -12.71 -7.46
C LEU A 322 -9.22 -12.43 -6.03
N LEU A 323 -10.35 -11.75 -5.88
CA LEU A 323 -10.90 -11.34 -4.57
C LEU A 323 -12.21 -12.08 -4.24
N GLY A 324 -12.84 -12.72 -5.23
CA GLY A 324 -14.10 -13.40 -5.04
C GLY A 324 -15.25 -12.45 -4.73
N ASN A 325 -16.10 -12.82 -3.78
CA ASN A 325 -17.16 -11.93 -3.31
C ASN A 325 -16.63 -11.02 -2.21
N LEU A 326 -16.87 -9.72 -2.33
CA LEU A 326 -16.37 -8.71 -1.41
C LEU A 326 -17.50 -7.74 -1.04
N ALA A 327 -17.94 -7.77 0.23
CA ALA A 327 -19.11 -7.04 0.70
C ALA A 327 -20.34 -7.34 -0.18
N SER A 328 -20.98 -6.33 -0.78
CA SER A 328 -22.16 -6.50 -1.68
C SER A 328 -21.78 -6.80 -3.13
N HIS A 329 -20.48 -6.89 -3.47
CA HIS A 329 -19.97 -7.10 -4.82
C HIS A 329 -19.66 -8.57 -5.07
N LYS A 330 -19.90 -9.05 -6.30
CA LYS A 330 -19.74 -10.45 -6.67
C LYS A 330 -18.67 -10.62 -7.75
N GLY A 331 -17.81 -11.61 -7.56
CA GLY A 331 -16.79 -11.93 -8.55
C GLY A 331 -15.80 -10.78 -8.77
N CYS A 332 -15.22 -10.28 -7.67
CA CYS A 332 -14.33 -9.13 -7.70
C CYS A 332 -12.91 -9.51 -8.07
N MET A 333 -12.24 -8.65 -8.81
CA MET A 333 -10.84 -8.76 -9.18
C MET A 333 -10.16 -7.40 -9.05
N ARG A 334 -8.86 -7.41 -8.74
CA ARG A 334 -8.00 -6.23 -8.78
C ARG A 334 -6.90 -6.44 -9.82
N ILE A 335 -6.77 -5.53 -10.76
CA ILE A 335 -5.87 -5.61 -11.89
C ILE A 335 -4.85 -4.48 -11.81
N THR A 336 -3.58 -4.81 -11.66
CA THR A 336 -2.48 -3.84 -11.71
C THR A 336 -2.40 -3.22 -13.11
N ILE A 337 -2.11 -1.93 -13.19
CA ILE A 337 -1.79 -1.27 -14.45
C ILE A 337 -0.30 -1.51 -14.75
N GLY A 338 -0.06 -2.36 -15.73
CA GLY A 338 1.29 -2.68 -16.22
C GLY A 338 1.69 -1.82 -17.43
N THR A 339 2.64 -2.33 -18.22
CA THR A 339 2.98 -1.74 -19.51
C THR A 339 1.79 -1.85 -20.48
N ARG A 340 1.82 -1.06 -21.55
CA ARG A 340 0.77 -1.11 -22.58
C ARG A 340 0.57 -2.52 -23.11
N GLU A 341 1.67 -3.25 -23.37
CA GLU A 341 1.62 -4.63 -23.86
C GLU A 341 0.94 -5.57 -22.84
N MET A 342 1.29 -5.46 -21.57
CA MET A 342 0.69 -6.27 -20.51
C MET A 342 -0.82 -5.99 -20.39
N ASN A 343 -1.20 -4.72 -20.44
CA ASN A 343 -2.60 -4.29 -20.38
C ASN A 343 -3.39 -4.75 -21.59
N ASP A 344 -2.79 -4.71 -22.79
CA ASP A 344 -3.46 -5.16 -24.04
C ASP A 344 -3.68 -6.67 -24.03
N LYS A 345 -2.71 -7.48 -23.56
CA LYS A 345 -2.90 -8.93 -23.38
C LYS A 345 -4.06 -9.24 -22.44
N PHE A 346 -4.15 -8.51 -21.32
CA PHE A 346 -5.28 -8.65 -20.38
C PHE A 346 -6.62 -8.28 -21.05
N LEU A 347 -6.68 -7.13 -21.70
CA LEU A 347 -7.91 -6.65 -22.35
C LEU A 347 -8.38 -7.58 -23.47
N GLN A 348 -7.47 -8.01 -24.36
CA GLN A 348 -7.77 -8.97 -25.43
C GLN A 348 -8.33 -10.28 -24.89
N CYS A 349 -7.73 -10.80 -23.78
CA CYS A 349 -8.23 -12.02 -23.15
C CYS A 349 -9.66 -11.85 -22.64
N VAL A 350 -10.00 -10.70 -22.04
CA VAL A 350 -11.32 -10.46 -21.45
C VAL A 350 -12.36 -10.11 -22.52
N GLU A 351 -12.01 -9.27 -23.49
CA GLU A 351 -12.90 -8.86 -24.60
C GLU A 351 -13.26 -10.05 -25.53
N GLY A 352 -12.35 -10.99 -25.70
CA GLY A 352 -12.59 -12.19 -26.53
C GLY A 352 -13.51 -13.24 -25.87
N LEU A 353 -13.94 -13.01 -24.62
CA LEU A 353 -14.80 -13.93 -23.87
C LEU A 353 -16.25 -13.49 -23.79
N LEU A 354 -16.50 -12.21 -23.92
CA LEU A 354 -17.78 -11.55 -23.66
C LEU A 354 -18.22 -10.71 -24.87
#